data_b498f05c47aef7bfeb673de2359a874b
#
_entry.id   b498f05c47aef7bfeb673de2359a874b
#
_cell.length_a   1.000
_cell.length_b   1.000
_cell.length_c   1.000
_cell.angle_alpha   90.00
_cell.angle_beta   90.00
_cell.angle_gamma   90.00
#
_symmetry.space_group_name_H-M   'P 1'
#
loop_
_entity.id
_entity.type
_entity.pdbx_description
1 polymer ?
#
loop_
_entity_poly.entity_id
_entity_poly.type
_entity_poly.pdbx_seq_one_letter_code
_entity_poly.pdbx_strand_id
1 'polypeptide(L)'
;TDWNKMKKEYKKYLPSIGNSFEFSEMLSEMLGELNVSHAGARYRTSIKNADATASLGVFMNYDHKGNGILIDEVIKDGPLDKSSFNVKAGMVIEKIDGVTIDKNEDIAKYLNRKAGKFVLLDITDPKTKKKQTITVKPISLGQEGGLLYKRWVKINEKEVDKLSNGKLGYVHIPGMSDGPYRSIYKDIMGKFSERKGIIIDTRFNGGGDLVADLAMFFTGVPFISYETE
;
A
#
# COMPACT_ATOMS: atom_id res chain seq x y z
N THR A 1 -14.97 32.10 -15.45
CA THR A 1 -15.12 32.40 -14.02
C THR A 1 -14.77 33.84 -13.73
N ASP A 2 -15.64 34.57 -13.05
CA ASP A 2 -15.37 35.93 -12.58
C ASP A 2 -14.58 35.88 -11.26
N TRP A 3 -13.28 36.03 -11.35
CA TRP A 3 -12.37 35.98 -10.20
C TRP A 3 -12.60 37.10 -9.19
N ASN A 4 -13.05 38.29 -9.61
CA ASN A 4 -13.34 39.38 -8.69
C ASN A 4 -14.56 39.07 -7.83
N LYS A 5 -15.57 38.44 -8.42
CA LYS A 5 -16.73 37.90 -7.70
C LYS A 5 -16.30 36.81 -6.73
N MET A 6 -15.55 35.80 -7.21
CA MET A 6 -15.07 34.68 -6.36
C MET A 6 -14.23 35.18 -5.20
N LYS A 7 -13.28 36.08 -5.44
CA LYS A 7 -12.49 36.70 -4.39
C LYS A 7 -13.37 37.35 -3.30
N LYS A 8 -14.43 38.04 -3.69
CA LYS A 8 -15.35 38.71 -2.75
C LYS A 8 -16.14 37.65 -1.96
N GLU A 9 -16.62 36.62 -2.61
CA GLU A 9 -17.41 35.54 -1.98
C GLU A 9 -16.57 34.73 -0.99
N TYR A 10 -15.35 34.35 -1.32
CA TYR A 10 -14.52 33.50 -0.46
C TYR A 10 -13.75 34.28 0.60
N LYS A 11 -13.44 35.57 0.39
CA LYS A 11 -12.76 36.41 1.38
C LYS A 11 -13.52 36.51 2.72
N LYS A 12 -14.85 36.39 2.71
CA LYS A 12 -15.67 36.46 3.92
C LYS A 12 -15.42 35.29 4.88
N TYR A 13 -14.87 34.16 4.42
CA TYR A 13 -14.56 33.01 5.26
C TYR A 13 -13.19 33.10 5.94
N LEU A 14 -12.29 33.97 5.46
CA LEU A 14 -10.93 34.10 6.01
C LEU A 14 -10.88 34.33 7.54
N PRO A 15 -11.76 35.15 8.15
CA PRO A 15 -11.76 35.32 9.61
C PRO A 15 -12.08 34.06 10.41
N SER A 16 -12.73 33.07 9.79
CA SER A 16 -13.14 31.81 10.43
C SER A 16 -12.11 30.70 10.25
N ILE A 17 -11.04 30.93 9.49
CA ILE A 17 -10.01 29.92 9.20
C ILE A 17 -8.97 29.94 10.32
N GLY A 18 -8.85 28.82 11.03
CA GLY A 18 -7.93 28.67 12.15
C GLY A 18 -6.57 28.06 11.81
N ASN A 19 -6.44 27.42 10.64
CA ASN A 19 -5.21 26.71 10.27
C ASN A 19 -5.05 26.55 8.75
N SER A 20 -3.87 26.09 8.34
CA SER A 20 -3.53 25.93 6.91
C SER A 20 -4.32 24.82 6.21
N PHE A 21 -4.82 23.84 6.94
CA PHE A 21 -5.68 22.79 6.37
C PHE A 21 -7.02 23.39 5.94
N GLU A 22 -7.72 24.08 6.84
CA GLU A 22 -8.97 24.79 6.53
C GLU A 22 -8.81 25.81 5.43
N PHE A 23 -7.65 26.52 5.40
CA PHE A 23 -7.32 27.42 4.31
C PHE A 23 -7.21 26.69 2.96
N SER A 24 -6.57 25.52 2.93
CA SER A 24 -6.47 24.71 1.70
C SER A 24 -7.82 24.17 1.23
N GLU A 25 -8.70 23.81 2.17
CA GLU A 25 -10.08 23.41 1.86
C GLU A 25 -10.86 24.55 1.19
N MET A 26 -10.86 25.74 1.81
CA MET A 26 -11.49 26.93 1.22
C MET A 26 -10.93 27.25 -0.19
N LEU A 27 -9.60 27.16 -0.36
CA LEU A 27 -8.98 27.36 -1.67
C LEU A 27 -9.40 26.29 -2.67
N SER A 28 -9.56 25.05 -2.22
CA SER A 28 -10.01 23.95 -3.09
C SER A 28 -11.44 24.18 -3.58
N GLU A 29 -12.34 24.62 -2.69
CA GLU A 29 -13.70 25.00 -3.06
C GLU A 29 -13.71 26.18 -4.07
N MET A 30 -12.92 27.23 -3.78
CA MET A 30 -12.81 28.37 -4.70
C MET A 30 -12.29 27.97 -6.09
N LEU A 31 -11.32 27.03 -6.15
CA LEU A 31 -10.82 26.51 -7.41
C LEU A 31 -11.84 25.61 -8.13
N GLY A 32 -12.77 24.99 -7.40
CA GLY A 32 -13.90 24.25 -7.97
C GLY A 32 -14.80 25.10 -8.87
N GLU A 33 -14.86 26.43 -8.62
CA GLU A 33 -15.61 27.37 -9.48
C GLU A 33 -15.09 27.48 -10.92
N LEU A 34 -13.87 26.95 -11.17
CA LEU A 34 -13.36 26.85 -12.54
C LEU A 34 -14.10 25.80 -13.37
N ASN A 35 -14.78 24.87 -12.71
CA ASN A 35 -15.45 23.73 -13.35
C ASN A 35 -14.51 22.94 -14.28
N VAL A 36 -13.26 22.73 -13.85
CA VAL A 36 -12.24 21.95 -14.56
C VAL A 36 -11.82 20.74 -13.74
N SER A 37 -11.46 19.67 -14.42
CA SER A 37 -10.92 18.49 -13.78
C SER A 37 -9.53 18.77 -13.17
N HIS A 38 -9.22 18.12 -12.05
CA HIS A 38 -7.92 18.17 -11.38
C HIS A 38 -7.51 19.54 -10.82
N ALA A 39 -8.44 20.49 -10.66
CA ALA A 39 -8.22 21.71 -9.92
C ALA A 39 -8.50 21.50 -8.43
N GLY A 40 -7.63 22.02 -7.58
CA GLY A 40 -7.79 21.94 -6.13
C GLY A 40 -6.54 22.38 -5.39
N ALA A 41 -6.69 22.67 -4.10
CA ALA A 41 -5.58 22.98 -3.20
C ALA A 41 -5.48 21.90 -2.13
N ARG A 42 -4.28 21.56 -1.72
CA ARG A 42 -4.03 20.59 -0.65
C ARG A 42 -2.91 21.06 0.25
N TYR A 43 -3.15 21.04 1.54
CA TYR A 43 -2.12 21.25 2.52
C TYR A 43 -1.58 19.91 3.01
N ARG A 44 -0.26 19.74 2.94
CA ARG A 44 0.43 18.57 3.50
C ARG A 44 1.31 19.05 4.64
N THR A 45 0.98 18.61 5.84
CA THR A 45 1.84 18.86 7.01
C THR A 45 3.14 18.07 6.85
N SER A 46 4.26 18.79 6.95
CA SER A 46 5.57 18.17 7.08
C SER A 46 6.05 18.39 8.52
N ILE A 47 6.07 17.31 9.30
CA ILE A 47 6.58 17.35 10.66
C ILE A 47 8.06 17.00 10.61
N LYS A 48 8.91 17.99 10.87
CA LYS A 48 10.36 17.78 10.98
C LYS A 48 10.63 16.82 12.14
N ASN A 49 11.41 15.77 11.89
CA ASN A 49 11.74 14.72 12.86
C ASN A 49 10.53 13.93 13.40
N ALA A 50 9.50 13.70 12.58
CA ALA A 50 8.39 12.83 12.93
C ALA A 50 8.87 11.42 13.34
N ASP A 51 8.19 10.84 14.32
CA ASP A 51 8.44 9.47 14.77
C ASP A 51 7.71 8.46 13.86
N ALA A 52 8.27 8.25 12.67
CA ALA A 52 7.74 7.26 11.75
C ALA A 52 8.01 5.83 12.29
N THR A 53 6.94 5.08 12.52
CA THR A 53 7.00 3.69 12.95
C THR A 53 7.44 2.80 11.79
N ALA A 54 8.33 1.86 12.08
CA ALA A 54 8.74 0.84 11.12
C ALA A 54 7.89 -0.42 11.26
N SER A 55 7.87 -1.23 10.21
CA SER A 55 7.21 -2.54 10.18
C SER A 55 8.23 -3.68 10.15
N LEU A 56 7.93 -4.75 10.86
CA LEU A 56 8.63 -6.02 10.79
C LEU A 56 8.07 -6.94 9.68
N GLY A 57 7.01 -6.52 8.99
CA GLY A 57 6.37 -7.30 7.93
C GLY A 57 5.64 -8.53 8.46
N VAL A 58 4.90 -8.38 9.56
CA VAL A 58 4.09 -9.45 10.14
C VAL A 58 2.69 -8.95 10.50
N PHE A 59 1.71 -9.84 10.42
CA PHE A 59 0.44 -9.64 11.12
C PHE A 59 0.60 -10.09 12.56
N MET A 60 0.18 -9.24 13.48
CA MET A 60 0.23 -9.47 14.92
C MET A 60 -1.12 -9.91 15.45
N ASN A 61 -1.11 -10.86 16.38
CA ASN A 61 -2.31 -11.25 17.10
C ASN A 61 -2.61 -10.24 18.21
N TYR A 62 -3.63 -9.43 18.02
CA TYR A 62 -4.03 -8.41 19.00
C TYR A 62 -4.77 -8.99 20.23
N ASP A 63 -5.21 -10.26 20.15
CA ASP A 63 -5.83 -10.96 21.29
C ASP A 63 -4.81 -11.62 22.20
N HIS A 64 -3.52 -11.58 21.84
CA HIS A 64 -2.43 -12.11 22.66
C HIS A 64 -2.34 -11.39 24.01
N LYS A 65 -2.45 -12.14 25.13
CA LYS A 65 -2.46 -11.57 26.49
C LYS A 65 -1.10 -11.60 27.18
N GLY A 66 -0.11 -12.22 26.57
CA GLY A 66 1.27 -12.29 27.07
C GLY A 66 2.10 -11.08 26.64
N ASN A 67 3.31 -10.98 27.19
CA ASN A 67 4.34 -10.07 26.69
C ASN A 67 4.83 -10.50 25.31
N GLY A 68 5.33 -9.56 24.52
CA GLY A 68 5.82 -9.81 23.17
C GLY A 68 4.75 -9.70 22.11
N ILE A 69 5.15 -9.96 20.87
CA ILE A 69 4.30 -9.93 19.68
C ILE A 69 4.11 -11.36 19.23
N LEU A 70 2.90 -11.91 19.37
CA LEU A 70 2.53 -13.18 18.75
C LEU A 70 2.31 -12.95 17.25
N ILE A 71 3.01 -13.70 16.42
CA ILE A 71 2.94 -13.60 14.97
C ILE A 71 1.77 -14.45 14.45
N ASP A 72 0.81 -13.84 13.79
CA ASP A 72 -0.26 -14.55 13.08
C ASP A 72 0.14 -14.94 11.66
N GLU A 73 0.86 -14.07 10.96
CA GLU A 73 1.36 -14.33 9.61
C GLU A 73 2.65 -13.55 9.36
N VAL A 74 3.60 -14.15 8.67
CA VAL A 74 4.76 -13.46 8.11
C VAL A 74 4.42 -13.02 6.68
N ILE A 75 4.49 -11.71 6.42
CA ILE A 75 4.16 -11.16 5.10
C ILE A 75 5.25 -11.57 4.11
N LYS A 76 4.82 -12.16 2.99
CA LYS A 76 5.71 -12.61 1.92
C LYS A 76 6.58 -11.47 1.39
N ASP A 77 7.87 -11.75 1.16
CA ASP A 77 8.92 -10.80 0.78
C ASP A 77 9.18 -9.69 1.82
N GLY A 78 8.60 -9.82 3.03
CA GLY A 78 8.84 -8.92 4.15
C GLY A 78 10.17 -9.14 4.85
N PRO A 79 10.53 -8.27 5.82
CA PRO A 79 11.80 -8.34 6.53
C PRO A 79 12.08 -9.70 7.21
N LEU A 80 11.03 -10.36 7.70
CA LEU A 80 11.13 -11.65 8.41
C LEU A 80 10.90 -12.86 7.49
N ASP A 81 10.49 -12.68 6.24
CA ASP A 81 10.31 -13.76 5.26
C ASP A 81 11.65 -14.14 4.61
N LYS A 82 12.59 -14.55 5.44
CA LYS A 82 13.89 -15.09 4.98
C LYS A 82 14.05 -16.52 5.46
N SER A 83 14.42 -17.41 4.54
CA SER A 83 14.64 -18.82 4.86
C SER A 83 15.65 -19.04 5.99
N SER A 84 16.67 -18.19 6.07
CA SER A 84 17.70 -18.23 7.14
C SER A 84 17.14 -17.90 8.53
N PHE A 85 16.04 -17.17 8.64
CA PHE A 85 15.45 -16.77 9.92
C PHE A 85 14.48 -17.83 10.46
N ASN A 86 13.86 -18.61 9.59
CA ASN A 86 12.86 -19.63 9.95
C ASN A 86 11.75 -19.11 10.88
N VAL A 87 11.35 -17.83 10.72
CA VAL A 87 10.26 -17.21 11.48
C VAL A 87 8.92 -17.61 10.89
N LYS A 88 7.95 -17.97 11.75
CA LYS A 88 6.64 -18.51 11.34
C LYS A 88 5.53 -18.00 12.23
N ALA A 89 4.30 -18.11 11.75
CA ALA A 89 3.10 -17.94 12.56
C ALA A 89 3.15 -18.79 13.83
N GLY A 90 2.68 -18.23 14.93
CA GLY A 90 2.69 -18.84 16.26
C GLY A 90 3.96 -18.59 17.07
N MET A 91 5.01 -18.01 16.48
CA MET A 91 6.18 -17.56 17.22
C MET A 91 5.93 -16.22 17.90
N VAL A 92 6.68 -15.94 18.98
CA VAL A 92 6.57 -14.69 19.73
C VAL A 92 7.89 -13.93 19.65
N ILE A 93 7.84 -12.66 19.24
CA ILE A 93 8.96 -11.73 19.35
C ILE A 93 8.94 -11.18 20.78
N GLU A 94 9.88 -11.60 21.60
CA GLU A 94 9.94 -11.25 23.03
C GLU A 94 10.61 -9.91 23.27
N LYS A 95 11.66 -9.59 22.48
CA LYS A 95 12.46 -8.36 22.64
C LYS A 95 12.83 -7.73 21.32
N ILE A 96 12.99 -6.42 21.36
CA ILE A 96 13.58 -5.60 20.28
C ILE A 96 14.76 -4.83 20.88
N ASP A 97 15.97 -4.99 20.29
CA ASP A 97 17.22 -4.37 20.77
C ASP A 97 17.48 -4.63 22.26
N GLY A 98 17.17 -5.84 22.75
CA GLY A 98 17.33 -6.26 24.14
C GLY A 98 16.24 -5.78 25.09
N VAL A 99 15.33 -4.92 24.64
CA VAL A 99 14.21 -4.41 25.45
C VAL A 99 13.01 -5.35 25.33
N THR A 100 12.51 -5.84 26.44
CA THR A 100 11.32 -6.71 26.49
C THR A 100 10.08 -5.92 26.08
N ILE A 101 9.27 -6.50 25.21
CA ILE A 101 8.02 -5.90 24.75
C ILE A 101 6.94 -6.18 25.80
N ASP A 102 6.50 -5.14 26.49
CA ASP A 102 5.40 -5.25 27.44
C ASP A 102 4.06 -5.27 26.72
N LYS A 103 3.16 -6.14 27.20
CA LYS A 103 1.79 -6.30 26.64
C LYS A 103 0.91 -5.04 26.73
N ASN A 104 1.23 -4.13 27.64
CA ASN A 104 0.48 -2.90 27.86
C ASN A 104 1.07 -1.69 27.11
N GLU A 105 2.16 -1.89 26.37
CA GLU A 105 2.82 -0.81 25.63
C GLU A 105 2.53 -0.91 24.13
N ASP A 106 2.45 0.25 23.49
CA ASP A 106 2.33 0.33 22.03
C ASP A 106 3.64 -0.13 21.37
N ILE A 107 3.52 -1.02 20.40
CA ILE A 107 4.65 -1.52 19.60
C ILE A 107 5.43 -0.39 18.91
N ALA A 108 4.79 0.73 18.60
CA ALA A 108 5.43 1.89 18.00
C ALA A 108 6.61 2.39 18.84
N LYS A 109 6.53 2.31 20.18
CA LYS A 109 7.63 2.65 21.09
C LYS A 109 8.95 1.97 20.71
N TYR A 110 8.88 0.72 20.28
CA TYR A 110 10.04 -0.10 19.94
C TYR A 110 10.49 0.04 18.48
N LEU A 111 9.61 0.49 17.59
CA LEU A 111 9.84 0.52 16.15
C LEU A 111 9.93 1.94 15.56
N ASN A 112 9.64 2.99 16.32
CA ASN A 112 9.79 4.36 15.86
C ASN A 112 11.23 4.65 15.41
N ARG A 113 11.36 5.28 14.23
CA ARG A 113 12.65 5.67 13.61
C ARG A 113 13.58 4.47 13.28
N LYS A 114 13.04 3.23 13.22
CA LYS A 114 13.82 2.01 12.94
C LYS A 114 13.78 1.58 11.47
N ALA A 115 12.93 2.18 10.63
CA ALA A 115 12.88 1.84 9.22
C ALA A 115 14.25 1.99 8.56
N GLY A 116 14.72 0.94 7.89
CA GLY A 116 16.02 0.90 7.24
C GLY A 116 17.23 0.77 8.16
N LYS A 117 17.05 0.65 9.47
CA LYS A 117 18.13 0.39 10.44
C LYS A 117 18.09 -1.05 10.91
N PHE A 118 19.23 -1.61 11.27
CA PHE A 118 19.27 -2.94 11.86
C PHE A 118 18.73 -2.92 13.29
N VAL A 119 17.91 -3.91 13.62
CA VAL A 119 17.42 -4.18 14.97
C VAL A 119 17.64 -5.65 15.31
N LEU A 120 17.83 -5.92 16.59
CA LEU A 120 17.98 -7.26 17.12
C LEU A 120 16.62 -7.75 17.64
N LEU A 121 16.19 -8.93 17.22
CA LEU A 121 14.95 -9.54 17.69
C LEU A 121 15.25 -10.84 18.43
N ASP A 122 14.74 -10.96 19.66
CA ASP A 122 14.70 -12.23 20.37
C ASP A 122 13.32 -12.86 20.14
N ILE A 123 13.33 -14.05 19.56
CA ILE A 123 12.10 -14.75 19.13
C ILE A 123 12.06 -16.14 19.77
N THR A 124 10.92 -16.51 20.29
CA THR A 124 10.66 -17.82 20.89
C THR A 124 9.54 -18.55 20.14
N ASP A 125 9.73 -19.81 19.88
CA ASP A 125 8.66 -20.72 19.47
C ASP A 125 8.01 -21.31 20.73
N PRO A 126 6.76 -20.93 21.09
CA PRO A 126 6.11 -21.42 22.31
C PRO A 126 5.90 -22.94 22.33
N LYS A 127 5.78 -23.57 21.15
CA LYS A 127 5.53 -25.02 21.01
C LYS A 127 6.79 -25.84 21.31
N THR A 128 7.91 -25.44 20.72
CA THR A 128 9.17 -26.18 20.82
C THR A 128 10.09 -25.65 21.91
N LYS A 129 9.77 -24.49 22.50
CA LYS A 129 10.60 -23.71 23.44
C LYS A 129 11.94 -23.27 22.86
N LYS A 130 12.11 -23.41 21.56
CA LYS A 130 13.30 -22.92 20.87
C LYS A 130 13.35 -21.40 20.88
N LYS A 131 14.52 -20.86 21.22
CA LYS A 131 14.81 -19.42 21.17
C LYS A 131 15.83 -19.15 20.07
N GLN A 132 15.69 -18.00 19.44
CA GLN A 132 16.67 -17.50 18.48
C GLN A 132 16.76 -15.98 18.57
N THR A 133 17.93 -15.48 18.26
CA THR A 133 18.18 -14.04 18.13
C THR A 133 18.57 -13.77 16.67
N ILE A 134 17.87 -12.86 16.03
CA ILE A 134 18.13 -12.50 14.63
C ILE A 134 18.33 -11.00 14.48
N THR A 135 19.12 -10.61 13.50
CA THR A 135 19.27 -9.20 13.09
C THR A 135 18.45 -8.96 11.84
N VAL A 136 17.52 -8.01 11.90
CA VAL A 136 16.62 -7.68 10.80
C VAL A 136 16.68 -6.18 10.50
N LYS A 137 16.28 -5.81 9.30
CA LYS A 137 16.14 -4.42 8.88
C LYS A 137 14.67 -4.13 8.63
N PRO A 138 13.94 -3.53 9.58
CA PRO A 138 12.53 -3.16 9.40
C PRO A 138 12.34 -2.22 8.22
N ILE A 139 11.16 -2.26 7.63
CA ILE A 139 10.77 -1.44 6.49
C ILE A 139 9.84 -0.30 6.92
N SER A 140 9.64 0.69 6.06
CA SER A 140 8.63 1.72 6.30
C SER A 140 7.21 1.17 6.11
N LEU A 141 6.19 1.82 6.70
CA LEU A 141 4.78 1.46 6.48
C LEU A 141 4.37 1.58 5.01
N GLY A 142 4.97 2.52 4.26
CA GLY A 142 4.74 2.61 2.82
C GLY A 142 5.25 1.38 2.04
N GLN A 143 6.42 0.85 2.43
CA GLN A 143 6.95 -0.39 1.85
C GLN A 143 6.10 -1.60 2.25
N GLU A 144 5.63 -1.67 3.50
CA GLU A 144 4.68 -2.68 3.95
C GLU A 144 3.37 -2.62 3.13
N GLY A 145 2.82 -1.42 2.92
CA GLY A 145 1.65 -1.22 2.06
C GLY A 145 1.82 -1.82 0.66
N GLY A 146 3.02 -1.71 0.09
CA GLY A 146 3.37 -2.38 -1.18
C GLY A 146 3.36 -3.91 -1.08
N LEU A 147 3.80 -4.48 0.04
CA LEU A 147 3.73 -5.94 0.28
C LEU A 147 2.28 -6.41 0.47
N LEU A 148 1.49 -5.65 1.23
CA LEU A 148 0.07 -5.94 1.45
C LEU A 148 -0.72 -5.88 0.15
N TYR A 149 -0.43 -4.91 -0.72
CA TYR A 149 -1.01 -4.86 -2.07
C TYR A 149 -0.69 -6.12 -2.88
N LYS A 150 0.58 -6.53 -2.94
CA LYS A 150 0.97 -7.76 -3.63
C LYS A 150 0.27 -9.00 -3.05
N ARG A 151 0.16 -9.07 -1.73
CA ARG A 151 -0.56 -10.13 -1.04
C ARG A 151 -2.04 -10.17 -1.46
N TRP A 152 -2.70 -9.01 -1.49
CA TRP A 152 -4.09 -8.89 -1.92
C TRP A 152 -4.31 -9.35 -3.36
N VAL A 153 -3.47 -8.93 -4.30
CA VAL A 153 -3.51 -9.39 -5.70
C VAL A 153 -3.35 -10.91 -5.77
N LYS A 154 -2.39 -11.47 -5.02
CA LYS A 154 -2.16 -12.92 -4.98
C LYS A 154 -3.34 -13.72 -4.41
N ILE A 155 -4.03 -13.20 -3.41
CA ILE A 155 -5.23 -13.83 -2.84
C ILE A 155 -6.34 -13.88 -3.89
N ASN A 156 -6.62 -12.75 -4.54
CA ASN A 156 -7.64 -12.69 -5.60
C ASN A 156 -7.30 -13.61 -6.78
N GLU A 157 -6.04 -13.63 -7.20
CA GLU A 157 -5.56 -14.53 -8.25
C GLU A 157 -5.82 -16.01 -7.91
N LYS A 158 -5.45 -16.42 -6.68
CA LYS A 158 -5.69 -17.79 -6.22
C LYS A 158 -7.17 -18.15 -6.14
N GLU A 159 -8.00 -17.20 -5.70
CA GLU A 159 -9.43 -17.44 -5.60
C GLU A 159 -10.08 -17.57 -6.98
N VAL A 160 -9.70 -16.72 -7.94
CA VAL A 160 -10.14 -16.83 -9.34
C VAL A 160 -9.70 -18.17 -9.95
N ASP A 161 -8.45 -18.57 -9.73
CA ASP A 161 -7.93 -19.84 -10.23
C ASP A 161 -8.73 -21.02 -9.68
N LYS A 162 -8.98 -21.04 -8.37
CA LYS A 162 -9.76 -22.06 -7.67
C LYS A 162 -11.22 -22.10 -8.17
N LEU A 163 -11.92 -20.98 -8.17
CA LEU A 163 -13.33 -20.89 -8.54
C LEU A 163 -13.57 -21.22 -10.03
N SER A 164 -12.62 -20.92 -10.89
CA SER A 164 -12.68 -21.19 -12.32
C SER A 164 -12.14 -22.59 -12.69
N ASN A 165 -11.67 -23.38 -11.73
CA ASN A 165 -10.92 -24.62 -11.99
C ASN A 165 -9.77 -24.40 -12.99
N GLY A 166 -8.99 -23.35 -12.80
CA GLY A 166 -7.85 -23.01 -13.63
C GLY A 166 -8.19 -22.43 -15.01
N LYS A 167 -9.44 -22.10 -15.31
CA LYS A 167 -9.86 -21.64 -16.63
C LYS A 167 -9.64 -20.14 -16.84
N LEU A 168 -9.64 -19.33 -15.77
CA LEU A 168 -9.50 -17.89 -15.84
C LEU A 168 -8.18 -17.43 -15.22
N GLY A 169 -7.58 -16.41 -15.82
CA GLY A 169 -6.51 -15.62 -15.20
C GLY A 169 -7.06 -14.39 -14.47
N TYR A 170 -6.25 -13.78 -13.63
CA TYR A 170 -6.60 -12.56 -12.91
C TYR A 170 -5.45 -11.57 -12.97
N VAL A 171 -5.76 -10.35 -13.36
CA VAL A 171 -4.84 -9.21 -13.31
C VAL A 171 -5.49 -8.00 -12.65
N HIS A 172 -4.71 -7.21 -11.93
CA HIS A 172 -5.15 -5.97 -11.32
C HIS A 172 -4.42 -4.79 -11.93
N ILE A 173 -5.14 -3.72 -12.27
CA ILE A 173 -4.60 -2.49 -12.83
C ILE A 173 -4.70 -1.38 -11.77
N PRO A 174 -3.63 -1.08 -11.02
CA PRO A 174 -3.66 -0.08 -9.95
C PRO A 174 -3.64 1.37 -10.45
N GLY A 175 -3.32 1.59 -11.72
CA GLY A 175 -3.25 2.90 -12.35
C GLY A 175 -3.08 2.77 -13.85
N MET A 176 -3.50 3.77 -14.59
CA MET A 176 -3.47 3.80 -16.05
C MET A 176 -2.18 4.47 -16.55
N SER A 177 -1.05 3.75 -16.41
CA SER A 177 0.29 4.20 -16.84
C SER A 177 1.12 3.03 -17.38
N ASP A 178 2.25 3.31 -18.01
CA ASP A 178 3.12 2.33 -18.69
C ASP A 178 3.55 1.16 -17.77
N GLY A 179 3.92 1.42 -16.51
CA GLY A 179 4.36 0.37 -15.59
C GLY A 179 3.29 -0.70 -15.33
N PRO A 180 2.09 -0.35 -14.84
CA PRO A 180 0.95 -1.26 -14.76
C PRO A 180 0.60 -1.95 -16.08
N TYR A 181 0.61 -1.22 -17.20
CA TYR A 181 0.34 -1.78 -18.53
C TYR A 181 1.31 -2.91 -18.88
N ARG A 182 2.61 -2.68 -18.76
CA ARG A 182 3.64 -3.71 -19.02
C ARG A 182 3.50 -4.92 -18.10
N SER A 183 3.09 -4.70 -16.85
CA SER A 183 2.88 -5.79 -15.89
C SER A 183 1.73 -6.70 -16.33
N ILE A 184 0.57 -6.13 -16.66
CA ILE A 184 -0.57 -6.93 -17.12
C ILE A 184 -0.32 -7.58 -18.48
N TYR A 185 0.35 -6.88 -19.41
CA TYR A 185 0.74 -7.43 -20.70
C TYR A 185 1.60 -8.70 -20.50
N LYS A 186 2.64 -8.60 -19.67
CA LYS A 186 3.50 -9.74 -19.32
C LYS A 186 2.70 -10.91 -18.70
N ASP A 187 1.80 -10.62 -17.78
CA ASP A 187 1.03 -11.65 -17.10
C ASP A 187 0.00 -12.31 -18.02
N ILE A 188 -0.67 -11.54 -18.87
CA ILE A 188 -1.68 -12.06 -19.81
C ILE A 188 -0.99 -12.88 -20.93
N MET A 189 0.06 -12.34 -21.55
CA MET A 189 0.75 -13.01 -22.67
C MET A 189 1.69 -14.13 -22.22
N GLY A 190 2.10 -14.15 -20.97
CA GLY A 190 2.97 -15.17 -20.39
C GLY A 190 2.21 -16.12 -19.47
N LYS A 191 2.04 -15.71 -18.21
CA LYS A 191 1.48 -16.54 -17.13
C LYS A 191 0.08 -17.11 -17.43
N PHE A 192 -0.75 -16.34 -18.12
CA PHE A 192 -2.15 -16.67 -18.38
C PHE A 192 -2.47 -16.95 -19.85
N SER A 193 -1.45 -17.11 -20.72
CA SER A 193 -1.62 -17.32 -22.16
C SER A 193 -2.51 -18.53 -22.51
N GLU A 194 -2.48 -19.59 -21.68
CA GLU A 194 -3.27 -20.81 -21.86
C GLU A 194 -4.67 -20.74 -21.21
N ARG A 195 -5.03 -19.61 -20.59
CA ARG A 195 -6.32 -19.46 -19.92
C ARG A 195 -7.42 -19.17 -20.96
N LYS A 196 -8.64 -19.61 -20.66
CA LYS A 196 -9.81 -19.36 -21.53
C LYS A 196 -10.32 -17.93 -21.49
N GLY A 197 -9.90 -17.16 -20.47
CA GLY A 197 -10.27 -15.75 -20.29
C GLY A 197 -9.53 -15.12 -19.14
N ILE A 198 -9.63 -13.81 -19.03
CA ILE A 198 -8.95 -13.00 -18.02
C ILE A 198 -9.96 -12.13 -17.30
N ILE A 199 -9.89 -12.12 -15.97
CA ILE A 199 -10.56 -11.12 -15.14
C ILE A 199 -9.59 -9.93 -14.97
N ILE A 200 -10.04 -8.76 -15.39
CA ILE A 200 -9.30 -7.50 -15.23
C ILE A 200 -9.95 -6.73 -14.09
N ASP A 201 -9.23 -6.59 -13.00
CA ASP A 201 -9.70 -5.87 -11.82
C ASP A 201 -9.13 -4.45 -11.83
N THR A 202 -10.02 -3.47 -11.85
CA THR A 202 -9.68 -2.03 -11.81
C THR A 202 -10.08 -1.36 -10.50
N ARG A 203 -10.47 -2.13 -9.48
CA ARG A 203 -10.79 -1.57 -8.17
C ARG A 203 -9.59 -0.80 -7.61
N PHE A 204 -9.87 0.35 -6.99
CA PHE A 204 -8.84 1.24 -6.43
C PHE A 204 -7.83 1.79 -7.45
N ASN A 205 -8.20 1.80 -8.74
CA ASN A 205 -7.35 2.41 -9.76
C ASN A 205 -7.21 3.92 -9.52
N GLY A 206 -5.98 4.40 -9.54
CA GLY A 206 -5.66 5.82 -9.29
C GLY A 206 -5.83 6.75 -10.50
N GLY A 207 -6.30 6.24 -11.64
CA GLY A 207 -6.44 7.01 -12.87
C GLY A 207 -5.18 6.99 -13.76
N GLY A 208 -5.18 7.85 -14.77
CA GLY A 208 -4.18 7.95 -15.84
C GLY A 208 -4.85 7.78 -17.21
N ASP A 209 -4.06 7.48 -18.23
CA ASP A 209 -4.54 7.31 -19.61
C ASP A 209 -3.92 6.06 -20.26
N LEU A 210 -4.70 4.99 -20.35
CA LEU A 210 -4.38 3.74 -21.06
C LEU A 210 -5.56 3.24 -21.90
N VAL A 211 -6.56 4.11 -22.17
CA VAL A 211 -7.79 3.66 -22.86
C VAL A 211 -7.45 3.10 -24.23
N ALA A 212 -6.68 3.83 -25.02
CA ALA A 212 -6.27 3.40 -26.36
C ALA A 212 -5.40 2.13 -26.33
N ASP A 213 -4.42 2.08 -25.43
CA ASP A 213 -3.49 0.94 -25.30
C ASP A 213 -4.25 -0.34 -24.92
N LEU A 214 -5.15 -0.27 -23.94
CA LEU A 214 -5.94 -1.41 -23.50
C LEU A 214 -6.95 -1.84 -24.56
N ALA A 215 -7.64 -0.88 -25.20
CA ALA A 215 -8.57 -1.20 -26.28
C ALA A 215 -7.85 -1.91 -27.42
N MET A 216 -6.72 -1.39 -27.87
CA MET A 216 -5.91 -1.99 -28.91
C MET A 216 -5.36 -3.36 -28.51
N PHE A 217 -4.89 -3.51 -27.29
CA PHE A 217 -4.37 -4.77 -26.77
C PHE A 217 -5.41 -5.89 -26.75
N PHE A 218 -6.65 -5.58 -26.32
CA PHE A 218 -7.69 -6.60 -26.21
C PHE A 218 -8.46 -6.86 -27.51
N THR A 219 -8.54 -5.89 -28.40
CA THR A 219 -9.30 -6.03 -29.66
C THR A 219 -8.40 -6.35 -30.85
N GLY A 220 -7.12 -6.03 -30.79
CA GLY A 220 -6.18 -6.10 -31.93
C GLY A 220 -6.45 -5.03 -33.00
N VAL A 221 -7.35 -4.06 -32.73
CA VAL A 221 -7.75 -3.03 -33.68
C VAL A 221 -7.38 -1.66 -33.15
N PRO A 222 -6.80 -0.75 -33.95
CA PRO A 222 -6.56 0.63 -33.55
C PRO A 222 -7.85 1.29 -33.10
N PHE A 223 -7.86 1.87 -31.89
CA PHE A 223 -9.04 2.48 -31.27
C PHE A 223 -9.14 3.98 -31.59
N ILE A 224 -7.99 4.67 -31.63
CA ILE A 224 -7.90 6.10 -31.92
C ILE A 224 -6.71 6.33 -32.84
N SER A 225 -6.86 7.16 -33.87
CA SER A 225 -5.78 7.75 -34.64
C SER A 225 -5.72 9.25 -34.35
N TYR A 226 -4.49 9.75 -34.10
CA TYR A 226 -4.25 11.19 -34.00
C TYR A 226 -3.66 11.69 -35.30
N GLU A 227 -4.27 12.71 -35.92
CA GLU A 227 -3.68 13.44 -37.01
C GLU A 227 -2.89 14.61 -36.41
N THR A 228 -1.62 14.72 -36.80
CA THR A 228 -0.80 15.90 -36.49
C THR A 228 -1.04 16.92 -37.60
N GLU A 229 -1.50 18.12 -37.24
CA GLU A 229 -1.57 19.28 -38.14
C GLU A 229 -0.17 19.73 -38.60
#